data_0e28cc11de8a0865be2f4c40dda74145
#
_entry.id   0e28cc11de8a0865be2f4c40dda74145
#
_cell.length_a   1.000
_cell.length_b   1.000
_cell.length_c   1.000
_cell.angle_alpha   90.00
_cell.angle_beta   90.00
_cell.angle_gamma   90.00
#
_symmetry.space_group_name_H-M   'P 1'
#
loop_
_entity.id
_entity.type
_entity.pdbx_description
1 polymer ?
#
loop_
_entity_poly.entity_id
_entity_poly.type
_entity_poly.pdbx_seq_one_letter_code
_entity_poly.pdbx_strand_id
1 'polypeptide(L)'
;HPNVVAPRKRPFHSIIAGFVMRGNEPLMTFGNMGGSVQPETHAQHMVNVIDHGMNVQMTTDAARFTHGQNNNVLSLEDNLYVLVGQALRSKGHEVRAVDGSRVGGYQGILFTKDSNLLRPVFSPESIRQDQPVNGLYRAGSDHRKDGQAVGW
;
A
#
# COMPACT_ATOMS: atom_id res chain seq x y z
N HIS A 1 -17.36 -22.03 17.37
CA HIS A 1 -17.01 -21.32 16.13
C HIS A 1 -15.68 -21.83 15.58
N PRO A 2 -15.52 -21.98 14.23
CA PRO A 2 -14.27 -22.46 13.64
C PRO A 2 -13.00 -21.67 14.05
N ASN A 3 -13.15 -20.42 14.45
CA ASN A 3 -12.04 -19.54 14.83
C ASN A 3 -11.74 -19.48 16.34
N VAL A 4 -12.33 -20.36 17.16
CA VAL A 4 -11.96 -20.40 18.58
C VAL A 4 -10.51 -20.84 18.77
N VAL A 5 -9.87 -20.29 19.78
CA VAL A 5 -8.50 -20.66 20.15
C VAL A 5 -8.46 -22.13 20.57
N ALA A 6 -7.57 -22.90 19.98
CA ALA A 6 -7.35 -24.31 20.32
C ALA A 6 -5.88 -24.69 20.06
N PRO A 7 -5.33 -25.68 20.79
CA PRO A 7 -3.99 -26.18 20.54
C PRO A 7 -3.83 -26.70 19.10
N ARG A 8 -2.66 -26.54 18.53
CA ARG A 8 -2.29 -27.01 17.17
C ARG A 8 -3.17 -26.48 16.04
N LYS A 9 -3.85 -25.37 16.26
CA LYS A 9 -4.70 -24.73 15.25
C LYS A 9 -4.01 -23.49 14.70
N ARG A 10 -3.96 -23.34 13.37
CA ARG A 10 -3.47 -22.15 12.70
C ARG A 10 -4.54 -21.05 12.77
N PRO A 11 -4.21 -19.81 13.17
CA PRO A 11 -5.14 -18.70 13.08
C PRO A 11 -5.44 -18.35 11.61
N PHE A 12 -6.60 -17.77 11.36
CA PHE A 12 -6.88 -17.15 10.07
C PHE A 12 -5.97 -15.92 9.90
N HIS A 13 -5.08 -15.98 8.91
CA HIS A 13 -4.13 -14.91 8.62
C HIS A 13 -4.73 -13.94 7.62
N SER A 14 -4.87 -12.67 8.00
CA SER A 14 -5.53 -11.64 7.20
C SER A 14 -4.56 -10.55 6.69
N ILE A 15 -3.28 -10.62 7.05
CA ILE A 15 -2.27 -9.67 6.61
C ILE A 15 -1.71 -10.13 5.26
N ILE A 16 -1.78 -9.25 4.26
CA ILE A 16 -1.28 -9.51 2.90
C ILE A 16 -0.29 -8.41 2.51
N ALA A 17 0.90 -8.43 3.12
CA ALA A 17 1.98 -7.53 2.75
C ALA A 17 2.49 -7.84 1.34
N GLY A 18 2.81 -6.78 0.58
CA GLY A 18 3.42 -6.88 -0.74
C GLY A 18 4.93 -6.64 -0.70
N PHE A 19 5.63 -7.32 -1.59
CA PHE A 19 7.06 -7.10 -1.82
C PHE A 19 7.31 -7.01 -3.32
N VAL A 20 7.97 -5.94 -3.77
CA VAL A 20 8.24 -5.68 -5.18
C VAL A 20 9.72 -5.82 -5.46
N MET A 21 10.02 -6.58 -6.50
CA MET A 21 11.37 -6.77 -7.02
C MET A 21 11.49 -6.10 -8.39
N ARG A 22 12.65 -5.56 -8.69
CA ARG A 22 13.04 -5.16 -10.04
C ARG A 22 14.17 -6.08 -10.51
N GLY A 23 13.82 -7.09 -11.31
CA GLY A 23 14.75 -8.21 -11.55
C GLY A 23 15.04 -8.95 -10.25
N ASN A 24 16.30 -9.02 -9.86
CA ASN A 24 16.76 -9.66 -8.62
C ASN A 24 17.00 -8.66 -7.48
N GLU A 25 16.65 -7.37 -7.65
CA GLU A 25 16.88 -6.36 -6.63
C GLU A 25 15.57 -5.98 -5.93
N PRO A 26 15.55 -5.83 -4.59
CA PRO A 26 14.40 -5.34 -3.87
C PRO A 26 14.12 -3.90 -4.27
N LEU A 27 12.85 -3.58 -4.53
CA LEU A 27 12.41 -2.23 -4.83
C LEU A 27 11.57 -1.65 -3.71
N MET A 28 10.60 -2.41 -3.21
CA MET A 28 9.62 -1.87 -2.28
C MET A 28 8.96 -2.96 -1.45
N THR A 29 8.68 -2.65 -0.21
CA THR A 29 7.72 -3.41 0.61
C THR A 29 6.58 -2.50 1.02
N PHE A 30 5.37 -3.04 1.10
CA PHE A 30 4.21 -2.25 1.44
C PHE A 30 3.07 -3.13 1.99
N GLY A 31 2.12 -2.47 2.62
CA GLY A 31 0.89 -3.09 3.05
C GLY A 31 -0.21 -2.06 3.21
N ASN A 32 -1.45 -2.49 3.07
CA ASN A 32 -2.62 -1.67 3.33
C ASN A 32 -3.60 -2.44 4.19
N MET A 33 -3.88 -1.96 5.39
CA MET A 33 -4.96 -2.53 6.21
C MET A 33 -6.31 -2.22 5.56
N GLY A 34 -7.37 -2.96 5.90
CA GLY A 34 -8.71 -2.65 5.42
C GLY A 34 -9.55 -3.88 5.08
N GLY A 35 -9.15 -5.08 5.50
CA GLY A 35 -9.91 -6.30 5.24
C GLY A 35 -10.01 -6.61 3.74
N SER A 36 -11.21 -6.70 3.20
CA SER A 36 -11.45 -7.08 1.80
C SER A 36 -10.97 -6.06 0.77
N VAL A 37 -10.74 -4.80 1.16
CA VAL A 37 -10.26 -3.77 0.22
C VAL A 37 -8.74 -3.80 0.00
N GLN A 38 -8.00 -4.61 0.76
CA GLN A 38 -6.54 -4.70 0.66
C GLN A 38 -6.05 -4.98 -0.77
N PRO A 39 -6.56 -5.97 -1.52
CA PRO A 39 -6.08 -6.25 -2.88
C PRO A 39 -6.28 -5.08 -3.84
N GLU A 40 -7.43 -4.42 -3.79
CA GLU A 40 -7.74 -3.28 -4.65
C GLU A 40 -6.83 -2.08 -4.38
N THR A 41 -6.61 -1.78 -3.10
CA THR A 41 -5.74 -0.67 -2.71
C THR A 41 -4.27 -0.97 -2.99
N HIS A 42 -3.83 -2.22 -2.86
CA HIS A 42 -2.49 -2.64 -3.30
C HIS A 42 -2.27 -2.37 -4.79
N ALA A 43 -3.24 -2.72 -5.63
CA ALA A 43 -3.17 -2.44 -7.06
C ALA A 43 -3.07 -0.93 -7.35
N GLN A 44 -3.89 -0.11 -6.68
CA GLN A 44 -3.85 1.36 -6.83
C GLN A 44 -2.49 1.93 -6.43
N HIS A 45 -1.90 1.47 -5.32
CA HIS A 45 -0.58 1.90 -4.89
C HIS A 45 0.50 1.52 -5.91
N MET A 46 0.43 0.32 -6.48
CA MET A 46 1.41 -0.11 -7.49
C MET A 46 1.29 0.72 -8.78
N VAL A 47 0.09 0.97 -9.26
CA VAL A 47 -0.15 1.86 -10.42
C VAL A 47 0.40 3.26 -10.14
N ASN A 48 0.13 3.81 -8.96
CA ASN A 48 0.63 5.13 -8.57
C ASN A 48 2.16 5.22 -8.56
N VAL A 49 2.82 4.20 -8.03
CA VAL A 49 4.30 4.18 -7.96
C VAL A 49 4.92 3.88 -9.34
N ILE A 50 4.42 2.88 -10.05
CA ILE A 50 5.07 2.34 -11.26
C ILE A 50 4.68 3.12 -12.49
N ASP A 51 3.38 3.38 -12.69
CA ASP A 51 2.88 3.98 -13.93
C ASP A 51 2.83 5.51 -13.83
N HIS A 52 2.50 6.06 -12.65
CA HIS A 52 2.43 7.50 -12.45
C HIS A 52 3.68 8.11 -11.80
N GLY A 53 4.66 7.30 -11.41
CA GLY A 53 5.92 7.77 -10.85
C GLY A 53 5.78 8.51 -9.50
N MET A 54 4.70 8.26 -8.77
CA MET A 54 4.50 8.88 -7.46
C MET A 54 5.52 8.37 -6.46
N ASN A 55 6.02 9.25 -5.60
CA ASN A 55 6.83 8.82 -4.47
C ASN A 55 5.98 8.09 -3.41
N VAL A 56 6.63 7.43 -2.46
CA VAL A 56 5.95 6.58 -1.49
C VAL A 56 4.95 7.33 -0.60
N GLN A 57 5.18 8.60 -0.30
CA GLN A 57 4.22 9.42 0.46
C GLN A 57 3.07 9.91 -0.43
N MET A 58 3.37 10.40 -1.64
CA MET A 58 2.31 10.82 -2.57
C MET A 58 1.33 9.70 -2.88
N THR A 59 1.81 8.47 -3.01
CA THR A 59 0.92 7.33 -3.26
C THR A 59 0.06 6.96 -2.05
N THR A 60 0.56 7.22 -0.82
CA THR A 60 -0.28 7.08 0.38
C THR A 60 -1.36 8.14 0.46
N ASP A 61 -1.04 9.38 0.08
CA ASP A 61 -1.95 10.53 0.19
C ASP A 61 -2.97 10.58 -0.95
N ALA A 62 -2.69 9.90 -2.06
CA ALA A 62 -3.60 9.82 -3.19
C ALA A 62 -4.97 9.27 -2.79
N ALA A 63 -6.02 9.92 -3.31
CA ALA A 63 -7.39 9.47 -3.07
C ALA A 63 -7.64 8.08 -3.66
N ARG A 64 -8.37 7.26 -2.92
CA ARG A 64 -8.62 5.85 -3.25
C ARG A 64 -10.08 5.59 -3.59
N PHE A 65 -10.28 4.46 -4.22
CA PHE A 65 -11.60 3.91 -4.45
C PHE A 65 -11.66 2.44 -4.01
N THR A 66 -12.87 1.96 -3.80
CA THR A 66 -13.15 0.54 -3.60
C THR A 66 -14.40 0.13 -4.36
N HIS A 67 -14.45 -1.11 -4.82
CA HIS A 67 -15.59 -1.65 -5.54
C HIS A 67 -16.25 -2.77 -4.74
N GLY A 68 -17.52 -2.61 -4.45
CA GLY A 68 -18.31 -3.62 -3.76
C GLY A 68 -18.69 -4.78 -4.68
N GLN A 69 -18.01 -5.92 -4.55
CA GLN A 69 -18.24 -7.09 -5.40
C GLN A 69 -19.69 -7.63 -5.33
N ASN A 70 -20.34 -7.50 -4.17
CA ASN A 70 -21.68 -8.03 -3.97
C ASN A 70 -22.81 -7.10 -4.46
N ASN A 71 -22.54 -5.79 -4.48
CA ASN A 71 -23.58 -4.78 -4.80
C ASN A 71 -23.20 -3.91 -6.01
N ASN A 72 -22.05 -4.15 -6.61
CA ASN A 72 -21.54 -3.43 -7.78
C ASN A 72 -21.43 -1.90 -7.57
N VAL A 73 -21.24 -1.45 -6.33
CA VAL A 73 -21.12 -0.02 -5.99
C VAL A 73 -19.66 0.38 -5.97
N LEU A 74 -19.32 1.44 -6.69
CA LEU A 74 -18.03 2.09 -6.68
C LEU A 74 -18.02 3.19 -5.60
N SER A 75 -17.19 3.02 -4.59
CA SER A 75 -17.02 3.97 -3.49
C SER A 75 -15.74 4.77 -3.72
N LEU A 76 -15.85 6.08 -3.81
CA LEU A 76 -14.73 7.00 -4.05
C LEU A 76 -14.52 7.88 -2.83
N GLU A 77 -13.28 8.12 -2.43
CA GLU A 77 -13.00 9.18 -1.44
C GLU A 77 -13.50 10.53 -1.93
N ASP A 78 -13.90 11.40 -1.00
CA ASP A 78 -14.60 12.65 -1.28
C ASP A 78 -13.96 13.50 -2.37
N ASN A 79 -12.64 13.68 -2.33
CA ASN A 79 -11.92 14.44 -3.35
C ASN A 79 -12.02 13.79 -4.73
N LEU A 80 -11.88 12.47 -4.81
CA LEU A 80 -11.98 11.72 -6.05
C LEU A 80 -13.43 11.70 -6.56
N TYR A 81 -14.38 11.57 -5.64
CA TYR A 81 -15.80 11.64 -5.97
C TYR A 81 -16.20 12.97 -6.61
N VAL A 82 -15.71 14.09 -6.08
CA VAL A 82 -15.97 15.42 -6.66
C VAL A 82 -15.40 15.51 -8.08
N LEU A 83 -14.20 14.97 -8.31
CA LEU A 83 -13.53 15.07 -9.60
C LEU A 83 -14.14 14.20 -10.69
N VAL A 84 -14.47 12.95 -10.38
CA VAL A 84 -14.82 11.96 -11.42
C VAL A 84 -16.18 11.28 -11.22
N GLY A 85 -16.84 11.48 -10.08
CA GLY A 85 -18.07 10.75 -9.75
C GLY A 85 -19.19 10.95 -10.77
N GLN A 86 -19.41 12.16 -11.27
CA GLN A 86 -20.40 12.47 -12.31
C GLN A 86 -20.08 11.74 -13.62
N ALA A 87 -18.83 11.79 -14.06
CA ALA A 87 -18.39 11.14 -15.29
C ALA A 87 -18.55 9.62 -15.24
N LEU A 88 -18.25 9.02 -14.07
CA LEU A 88 -18.44 7.58 -13.88
C LEU A 88 -19.92 7.17 -13.86
N ARG A 89 -20.79 7.98 -13.25
CA ARG A 89 -22.24 7.75 -13.34
C ARG A 89 -22.75 7.79 -14.77
N SER A 90 -22.28 8.76 -15.57
CA SER A 90 -22.65 8.87 -16.99
C SER A 90 -22.21 7.65 -17.80
N LYS A 91 -21.23 6.89 -17.32
CA LYS A 91 -20.79 5.60 -17.90
C LYS A 91 -21.55 4.38 -17.35
N GLY A 92 -22.55 4.61 -16.49
CA GLY A 92 -23.40 3.55 -15.95
C GLY A 92 -22.93 2.95 -14.62
N HIS A 93 -21.91 3.53 -13.97
CA HIS A 93 -21.49 3.06 -12.64
C HIS A 93 -22.41 3.61 -11.54
N GLU A 94 -22.74 2.76 -10.57
CA GLU A 94 -23.29 3.23 -9.30
C GLU A 94 -22.16 3.75 -8.42
N VAL A 95 -22.14 5.05 -8.13
CA VAL A 95 -21.02 5.73 -7.47
C VAL A 95 -21.48 6.43 -6.21
N ARG A 96 -20.74 6.27 -5.11
CA ARG A 96 -20.97 6.99 -3.86
C ARG A 96 -19.67 7.58 -3.31
N ALA A 97 -19.80 8.65 -2.54
CA ALA A 97 -18.70 9.17 -1.72
C ALA A 97 -18.47 8.29 -0.50
N VAL A 98 -17.23 8.20 -0.05
CA VAL A 98 -16.83 7.47 1.16
C VAL A 98 -15.73 8.21 1.90
N ASP A 99 -15.82 8.21 3.22
CA ASP A 99 -14.78 8.74 4.09
C ASP A 99 -13.47 7.93 3.95
N GLY A 100 -12.33 8.62 3.94
CA GLY A 100 -11.01 8.02 3.78
C GLY A 100 -10.66 6.97 4.83
N SER A 101 -11.23 7.04 6.04
CA SER A 101 -11.02 6.03 7.08
C SER A 101 -11.48 4.63 6.67
N ARG A 102 -12.35 4.53 5.66
CA ARG A 102 -12.95 3.27 5.16
C ARG A 102 -12.18 2.63 4.02
N VAL A 103 -11.20 3.30 3.44
CA VAL A 103 -10.40 2.78 2.32
C VAL A 103 -9.03 2.25 2.75
N GLY A 104 -8.94 1.89 4.02
CA GLY A 104 -7.77 1.28 4.61
C GLY A 104 -6.71 2.27 5.10
N GLY A 105 -5.51 1.77 5.34
CA GLY A 105 -4.36 2.56 5.78
C GLY A 105 -3.07 1.94 5.27
N TYR A 106 -2.33 2.68 4.49
CA TYR A 106 -1.13 2.23 3.79
C TYR A 106 0.14 2.52 4.61
N GLN A 107 1.09 1.62 4.50
CA GLN A 107 2.47 1.79 4.93
C GLN A 107 3.38 1.23 3.85
N GLY A 108 4.40 1.96 3.48
CA GLY A 108 5.33 1.52 2.45
C GLY A 108 6.74 2.00 2.66
N ILE A 109 7.69 1.19 2.21
CA ILE A 109 9.12 1.52 2.20
C ILE A 109 9.65 1.21 0.81
N LEU A 110 10.16 2.24 0.14
CA LEU A 110 10.85 2.14 -1.14
C LEU A 110 12.36 2.12 -0.89
N PHE A 111 13.04 1.17 -1.48
CA PHE A 111 14.49 1.13 -1.50
C PHE A 111 15.02 1.65 -2.84
N THR A 112 15.99 2.56 -2.78
CA THR A 112 16.74 3.02 -3.95
C THR A 112 18.21 2.71 -3.72
N LYS A 113 18.73 1.79 -4.49
CA LYS A 113 20.16 1.49 -4.50
C LYS A 113 20.92 2.69 -5.07
N ASP A 114 21.90 3.16 -4.34
CA ASP A 114 22.77 4.25 -4.77
C ASP A 114 24.21 3.87 -4.54
N SER A 115 24.93 3.66 -5.65
CA SER A 115 26.35 3.34 -5.63
C SER A 115 27.23 4.50 -5.14
N ASN A 116 26.68 5.71 -5.07
CA ASN A 116 27.40 6.92 -4.65
C ASN A 116 27.19 7.24 -3.16
N LEU A 117 26.33 6.52 -2.45
CA LEU A 117 26.17 6.72 -1.01
C LEU A 117 27.38 6.15 -0.27
N LEU A 118 28.03 7.02 0.51
CA LEU A 118 29.20 6.66 1.32
C LEU A 118 28.86 5.84 2.57
N ARG A 119 27.57 5.73 2.92
CA ARG A 119 27.10 4.99 4.09
C ARG A 119 26.50 3.67 3.65
N PRO A 120 26.97 2.54 4.16
CA PRO A 120 26.34 1.26 3.95
C PRO A 120 24.94 1.26 4.59
N VAL A 121 23.96 0.79 3.84
CA VAL A 121 22.59 0.56 4.33
C VAL A 121 22.37 -0.94 4.38
N PHE A 122 21.87 -1.43 5.49
CA PHE A 122 21.58 -2.86 5.64
C PHE A 122 20.36 -3.26 4.83
N SER A 123 20.50 -4.29 4.02
CA SER A 123 19.41 -5.00 3.37
C SER A 123 19.15 -6.33 4.10
N PRO A 124 18.04 -7.04 3.82
CA PRO A 124 17.86 -8.40 4.32
C PRO A 124 18.97 -9.35 3.95
N GLU A 125 19.57 -9.18 2.77
CA GLU A 125 20.73 -9.96 2.32
C GLU A 125 21.97 -9.61 3.13
N SER A 126 22.20 -8.33 3.45
CA SER A 126 23.36 -7.92 4.26
C SER A 126 23.30 -8.45 5.69
N ILE A 127 22.11 -8.58 6.25
CA ILE A 127 21.94 -9.20 7.58
C ILE A 127 22.39 -10.67 7.55
N ARG A 128 22.12 -11.38 6.46
CA ARG A 128 22.50 -12.80 6.30
C ARG A 128 23.95 -12.99 5.90
N GLN A 129 24.54 -12.03 5.22
CA GLN A 129 25.84 -12.14 4.59
C GLN A 129 26.89 -11.19 5.19
N ASP A 130 26.51 -10.40 6.20
CA ASP A 130 27.30 -9.30 6.78
C ASP A 130 27.84 -8.32 5.71
N GLN A 131 27.11 -8.20 4.61
CA GLN A 131 27.45 -7.32 3.50
C GLN A 131 26.54 -6.10 3.49
N PRO A 132 27.06 -4.89 3.70
CA PRO A 132 26.27 -3.67 3.61
C PRO A 132 25.86 -3.40 2.16
N VAL A 133 24.62 -2.98 1.96
CA VAL A 133 24.10 -2.51 0.67
C VAL A 133 23.95 -1.00 0.70
N ASN A 134 24.60 -0.33 -0.24
CA ASN A 134 24.45 1.11 -0.39
C ASN A 134 23.08 1.44 -0.97
N GLY A 135 22.37 2.33 -0.30
CA GLY A 135 21.05 2.73 -0.76
C GLY A 135 20.34 3.67 0.19
N LEU A 136 19.14 4.05 -0.19
CA LEU A 136 18.27 4.92 0.58
C LEU A 136 16.91 4.29 0.74
N TYR A 137 16.43 4.17 1.97
CA TYR A 137 15.06 3.83 2.28
C TYR A 137 14.21 5.10 2.38
N ARG A 138 13.10 5.12 1.65
CA ARG A 138 12.09 6.17 1.73
C ARG A 138 10.81 5.54 2.23
N ALA A 139 10.31 6.00 3.36
CA ALA A 139 9.07 5.49 3.94
C ALA A 139 7.91 6.47 3.75
N GLY A 140 6.71 5.93 3.62
CA GLY A 140 5.46 6.68 3.61
C GLY A 140 4.47 6.06 4.56
N SER A 141 3.75 6.90 5.31
CA SER A 141 2.72 6.50 6.25
C SER A 141 1.42 7.24 5.98
N ASP A 142 0.32 6.54 6.10
CA ASP A 142 -1.00 7.03 5.75
C ASP A 142 -1.55 8.02 6.77
N HIS A 143 -1.86 9.23 6.32
CA HIS A 143 -2.46 10.28 7.15
C HIS A 143 -3.87 9.93 7.66
N ARG A 144 -4.53 8.91 7.07
CA ARG A 144 -5.84 8.41 7.52
C ARG A 144 -5.76 7.54 8.77
N LYS A 145 -4.55 7.28 9.25
CA LYS A 145 -4.25 6.43 10.42
C LYS A 145 -3.17 7.10 11.27
N ASP A 146 -3.01 6.60 12.49
CA ASP A 146 -2.06 7.15 13.48
C ASP A 146 -0.62 6.66 13.26
N GLY A 147 -0.31 6.15 12.07
CA GLY A 147 1.03 5.70 11.72
C GLY A 147 1.99 6.85 11.47
N GLN A 148 3.28 6.59 11.65
CA GLN A 148 4.35 7.54 11.37
C GLN A 148 5.51 6.82 10.69
N ALA A 149 6.08 7.44 9.65
CA ALA A 149 7.36 7.02 9.09
C ALA A 149 8.49 7.73 9.83
N VAL A 150 9.37 6.97 10.44
CA VAL A 150 10.52 7.48 11.20
C VAL A 150 11.79 6.85 10.64
N GLY A 151 12.82 7.67 10.46
CA GLY A 151 14.13 7.24 9.97
C GLY A 151 15.26 8.04 10.62
N TRP A 152 16.49 7.51 10.53
CA TRP A 152 17.73 8.13 11.02
C TRP A 152 18.89 7.84 10.05
#